data_2d27e9d6656ec0627617c88d44ca2e62
#
_entry.id   2d27e9d6656ec0627617c88d44ca2e62
#
_cell.length_a   1.000
_cell.length_b   1.000
_cell.length_c   1.000
_cell.angle_alpha   90.00
_cell.angle_beta   90.00
_cell.angle_gamma   90.00
#
_symmetry.space_group_name_H-M   'P 1'
#
loop_
_entity.id
_entity.type
_entity.pdbx_description
1 polymer ?
#
loop_
_entity_poly.entity_id
_entity_poly.type
_entity_poly.pdbx_seq_one_letter_code
_entity_poly.pdbx_strand_id
1 'polypeptide(L)'
;MATTTFTDGSTIIVASWLNEVDALVYDIFNGLSTTTKGDVLASNGTNIIPLAVGSNDHVLTADSSEPTGVKWAAGGGDVVDDTTPQLGGFLDTNGKFISMSQGTAIASVAGDTNIWTNADGNTVHITGTNAITDFGTPKRIGDHMWLIFDAAASVVDSSTITVAGNTNYQAAANDLALVYALSLTSFLFVPFPNSGSSPVAASGGLEDDGG
;
A
#
# COMPACT_ATOMS: atom_id res chain seq x y z
N MET A 1 36.21 5.83 39.95
CA MET A 1 35.67 5.74 41.32
C MET A 1 36.69 5.01 42.20
N ALA A 2 37.11 5.60 43.32
CA ALA A 2 37.91 4.87 44.29
C ALA A 2 36.98 3.96 45.09
N THR A 3 37.23 2.67 45.08
CA THR A 3 36.50 1.71 45.91
C THR A 3 37.04 1.77 47.33
N THR A 4 36.22 2.26 48.26
CA THR A 4 36.58 2.22 49.70
C THR A 4 36.37 0.79 50.20
N THR A 5 37.42 0.13 50.64
CA THR A 5 37.31 -1.17 51.30
C THR A 5 37.00 -0.97 52.77
N PHE A 6 35.89 -1.46 53.22
CA PHE A 6 35.51 -1.44 54.63
C PHE A 6 36.13 -2.64 55.35
N THR A 7 36.82 -2.35 56.45
CA THR A 7 37.40 -3.41 57.28
C THR A 7 36.72 -3.40 58.64
N ASP A 8 36.24 -4.53 59.08
CA ASP A 8 35.47 -4.67 60.30
C ASP A 8 36.25 -4.16 61.53
N GLY A 9 35.62 -3.28 62.28
CA GLY A 9 36.20 -2.66 63.47
C GLY A 9 37.31 -1.61 63.23
N SER A 10 37.67 -1.33 61.95
CA SER A 10 38.77 -0.40 61.62
C SER A 10 38.38 0.80 60.79
N THR A 11 37.35 0.74 60.02
CA THR A 11 36.89 1.82 59.13
C THR A 11 35.88 2.72 59.85
N ILE A 12 36.24 3.96 60.05
CA ILE A 12 35.33 4.96 60.62
C ILE A 12 34.47 5.50 59.49
N ILE A 13 33.16 5.29 59.57
CA ILE A 13 32.20 5.91 58.68
C ILE A 13 31.89 7.26 59.23
N VAL A 14 32.33 8.32 58.55
CA VAL A 14 32.03 9.72 58.94
C VAL A 14 30.70 10.19 58.38
N ALA A 15 30.04 11.09 59.10
CA ALA A 15 28.75 11.60 58.69
C ALA A 15 28.76 12.27 57.30
N SER A 16 29.89 12.94 56.95
CA SER A 16 30.06 13.52 55.62
C SER A 16 29.96 12.48 54.49
N TRP A 17 30.55 11.34 54.67
CA TRP A 17 30.51 10.24 53.67
C TRP A 17 29.09 9.66 53.55
N LEU A 18 28.39 9.48 54.68
CA LEU A 18 27.00 9.03 54.67
C LEU A 18 26.09 10.04 53.95
N ASN A 19 26.33 11.32 54.22
CA ASN A 19 25.57 12.42 53.58
C ASN A 19 25.86 12.47 52.08
N GLU A 20 27.11 12.23 51.63
CA GLU A 20 27.44 12.16 50.21
C GLU A 20 26.79 10.97 49.54
N VAL A 21 26.76 9.79 50.17
CA VAL A 21 26.05 8.61 49.64
C VAL A 21 24.54 8.85 49.61
N ASP A 22 23.99 9.43 50.67
CA ASP A 22 22.58 9.77 50.76
C ASP A 22 22.18 10.75 49.65
N ALA A 23 22.94 11.85 49.50
CA ALA A 23 22.72 12.83 48.44
C ALA A 23 22.82 12.16 47.03
N LEU A 24 23.82 11.33 46.79
CA LEU A 24 24.00 10.68 45.51
C LEU A 24 22.84 9.70 45.19
N VAL A 25 22.44 8.92 46.20
CA VAL A 25 21.31 7.99 46.07
C VAL A 25 19.99 8.74 45.91
N TYR A 26 19.77 9.77 46.74
CA TYR A 26 18.57 10.63 46.67
C TYR A 26 18.50 11.40 45.35
N ASP A 27 19.59 11.95 44.84
CA ASP A 27 19.63 12.68 43.59
C ASP A 27 19.27 11.76 42.39
N ILE A 28 19.76 10.52 42.42
CA ILE A 28 19.40 9.53 41.42
C ILE A 28 17.90 9.21 41.52
N PHE A 29 17.36 9.00 42.72
CA PHE A 29 15.95 8.64 42.93
C PHE A 29 15.00 9.86 42.86
N ASN A 30 15.44 11.06 43.25
CA ASN A 30 14.63 12.28 43.14
C ASN A 30 14.48 12.73 41.68
N GLY A 31 15.49 12.50 40.83
CA GLY A 31 15.34 12.63 39.37
C GLY A 31 14.28 11.67 38.79
N LEU A 32 14.04 10.53 39.47
CA LEU A 32 13.00 9.57 39.13
C LEU A 32 11.63 9.88 39.77
N SER A 33 11.57 10.76 40.78
CA SER A 33 10.33 11.03 41.53
C SER A 33 9.31 11.87 40.76
N THR A 34 9.67 12.41 39.60
CA THR A 34 8.80 13.18 38.73
C THR A 34 8.16 12.35 37.62
N THR A 35 8.33 11.00 37.64
CA THR A 35 7.72 10.13 36.64
C THR A 35 6.25 9.95 36.91
N THR A 36 5.46 9.94 35.82
CA THR A 36 4.06 9.58 35.83
C THR A 36 3.87 8.14 35.39
N LYS A 37 2.68 7.59 35.62
CA LYS A 37 2.37 6.24 35.17
C LYS A 37 2.60 6.08 33.66
N GLY A 38 3.48 5.18 33.28
CA GLY A 38 3.76 4.88 31.87
C GLY A 38 5.00 5.58 31.31
N ASP A 39 5.64 6.47 32.08
CA ASP A 39 6.92 7.06 31.67
C ASP A 39 8.01 6.00 31.56
N VAL A 40 8.91 6.17 30.61
CA VAL A 40 10.07 5.31 30.36
C VAL A 40 11.33 6.06 30.79
N LEU A 41 12.20 5.39 31.53
CA LEU A 41 13.51 5.94 31.86
C LEU A 41 14.47 5.68 30.71
N ALA A 42 15.02 6.73 30.15
CA ALA A 42 15.96 6.66 29.04
C ALA A 42 17.24 7.42 29.36
N SER A 43 18.37 7.00 28.78
CA SER A 43 19.64 7.69 28.94
C SER A 43 19.87 8.68 27.81
N ASN A 44 20.34 9.88 28.15
CA ASN A 44 20.81 10.86 27.17
C ASN A 44 22.34 10.79 26.95
N GLY A 45 22.98 9.72 27.41
CA GLY A 45 24.44 9.55 27.38
C GLY A 45 25.16 10.11 28.58
N THR A 46 24.52 10.96 29.38
CA THR A 46 25.09 11.56 30.60
C THR A 46 24.23 11.21 31.82
N ASN A 47 22.94 11.33 31.71
CA ASN A 47 21.99 11.14 32.81
C ASN A 47 20.87 10.19 32.36
N ILE A 48 20.19 9.61 33.35
CA ILE A 48 18.91 8.93 33.16
C ILE A 48 17.81 10.00 33.32
N ILE A 49 16.97 10.14 32.33
CA ILE A 49 15.87 11.11 32.34
C ILE A 49 14.56 10.41 32.00
N PRO A 50 13.41 10.87 32.54
CA PRO A 50 12.12 10.33 32.18
C PRO A 50 11.73 10.78 30.78
N LEU A 51 11.32 9.86 29.97
CA LEU A 51 10.60 10.10 28.72
C LEU A 51 9.11 9.92 29.03
N ALA A 52 8.36 11.01 28.95
CA ALA A 52 6.93 11.00 29.24
C ALA A 52 6.21 10.01 28.33
N VAL A 53 5.17 9.36 28.88
CA VAL A 53 4.35 8.40 28.11
C VAL A 53 3.76 9.06 26.87
N GLY A 54 3.78 8.35 25.75
CA GLY A 54 3.18 8.78 24.49
C GLY A 54 1.66 8.76 24.51
N SER A 55 1.05 9.27 23.45
CA SER A 55 -0.38 9.15 23.22
C SER A 55 -0.78 7.68 23.03
N ASN A 56 -2.08 7.37 23.14
CA ASN A 56 -2.58 6.05 22.86
C ASN A 56 -2.14 5.58 21.46
N ASP A 57 -1.85 4.30 21.35
CA ASP A 57 -1.40 3.64 20.10
C ASP A 57 -0.03 4.08 19.59
N HIS A 58 0.70 4.93 20.34
CA HIS A 58 2.09 5.23 20.02
C HIS A 58 3.01 4.07 20.41
N VAL A 59 4.06 3.89 19.62
CA VAL A 59 5.16 2.94 19.86
C VAL A 59 6.46 3.67 20.13
N LEU A 60 7.30 3.09 20.99
CA LEU A 60 8.63 3.63 21.24
C LEU A 60 9.53 3.30 20.06
N THR A 61 10.04 4.34 19.41
CA THR A 61 10.87 4.23 18.19
C THR A 61 12.27 4.78 18.44
N ALA A 62 13.26 4.20 17.81
CA ALA A 62 14.62 4.75 17.81
C ALA A 62 14.66 6.03 16.95
N ASP A 63 15.25 7.10 17.49
CA ASP A 63 15.49 8.35 16.76
C ASP A 63 16.78 8.98 17.28
N SER A 64 17.81 8.97 16.45
CA SER A 64 19.12 9.52 16.81
C SER A 64 19.15 11.05 16.92
N SER A 65 18.11 11.75 16.49
CA SER A 65 17.97 13.20 16.63
C SER A 65 17.45 13.60 18.00
N GLU A 66 16.83 12.67 18.74
CA GLU A 66 16.32 12.91 20.08
C GLU A 66 17.45 12.75 21.12
N PRO A 67 17.45 13.58 22.19
CA PRO A 67 18.47 13.50 23.24
C PRO A 67 18.61 12.12 23.87
N THR A 68 17.52 11.36 23.96
CA THR A 68 17.47 10.00 24.52
C THR A 68 17.70 8.91 23.49
N GLY A 69 17.82 9.25 22.18
CA GLY A 69 17.89 8.29 21.09
C GLY A 69 16.59 7.55 20.81
N VAL A 70 15.52 7.90 21.51
CA VAL A 70 14.19 7.30 21.35
C VAL A 70 13.08 8.34 21.51
N LYS A 71 11.97 8.10 20.81
CA LYS A 71 10.73 8.89 20.92
C LYS A 71 9.49 8.02 20.80
N TRP A 72 8.37 8.54 21.24
CA TRP A 72 7.07 7.96 20.91
C TRP A 72 6.62 8.43 19.53
N ALA A 73 6.25 7.51 18.67
CA ALA A 73 5.72 7.79 17.35
C ALA A 73 4.40 7.04 17.16
N ALA A 74 3.55 7.52 16.28
CA ALA A 74 2.37 6.76 15.88
C ALA A 74 2.79 5.36 15.43
N GLY A 75 2.09 4.33 15.89
CA GLY A 75 2.35 2.96 15.47
C GLY A 75 2.18 2.87 13.95
N GLY A 76 3.27 2.70 13.23
CA GLY A 76 3.23 2.47 11.79
C GLY A 76 2.67 1.07 11.53
N GLY A 77 1.39 0.98 11.26
CA GLY A 77 0.69 -0.26 10.94
C GLY A 77 -0.29 -0.09 9.79
N ASP A 78 -0.46 1.14 9.33
CA ASP A 78 -1.36 1.40 8.22
C ASP A 78 -0.58 1.34 6.90
N VAL A 79 -1.02 0.47 6.00
CA VAL A 79 -0.44 0.31 4.65
C VAL A 79 -0.53 1.61 3.84
N VAL A 80 -1.37 2.55 4.29
CA VAL A 80 -1.54 3.86 3.62
C VAL A 80 -0.28 4.73 3.66
N ASP A 81 0.56 4.56 4.67
CA ASP A 81 1.80 5.33 4.83
C ASP A 81 2.99 4.69 4.09
N ASP A 82 2.83 3.46 3.62
CA ASP A 82 3.85 2.77 2.82
C ASP A 82 3.59 3.00 1.33
N THR A 83 4.43 3.81 0.71
CA THR A 83 4.34 4.11 -0.74
C THR A 83 4.75 2.94 -1.64
N THR A 84 5.35 1.89 -1.04
CA THR A 84 5.79 0.68 -1.75
C THR A 84 5.47 -0.59 -0.96
N PRO A 85 4.22 -0.80 -0.55
CA PRO A 85 3.87 -1.93 0.31
C PRO A 85 4.22 -3.26 -0.37
N GLN A 86 5.04 -4.07 0.30
CA GLN A 86 5.40 -5.40 -0.15
C GLN A 86 4.84 -6.43 0.82
N LEU A 87 4.00 -7.32 0.29
CA LEU A 87 3.53 -8.46 1.05
C LEU A 87 4.56 -9.58 0.89
N GLY A 88 5.16 -10.05 1.99
CA GLY A 88 6.13 -11.15 1.99
C GLY A 88 5.53 -12.52 1.65
N GLY A 89 4.23 -12.59 1.33
CA GLY A 89 3.47 -13.79 1.00
C GLY A 89 2.12 -13.43 0.38
N PHE A 90 1.21 -14.40 0.32
CA PHE A 90 -0.15 -14.16 -0.17
C PHE A 90 -0.91 -13.21 0.78
N LEU A 91 -1.70 -12.30 0.21
CA LEU A 91 -2.63 -11.48 0.97
C LEU A 91 -3.82 -12.34 1.41
N ASP A 92 -3.85 -12.73 2.68
CA ASP A 92 -5.04 -13.31 3.28
C ASP A 92 -5.96 -12.16 3.75
N THR A 93 -7.10 -12.04 3.12
CA THR A 93 -8.09 -11.01 3.44
C THR A 93 -8.96 -11.36 4.63
N ASN A 94 -8.74 -12.52 5.26
CA ASN A 94 -9.54 -13.02 6.38
C ASN A 94 -11.07 -12.95 6.10
N GLY A 95 -11.46 -13.35 4.90
CA GLY A 95 -12.86 -13.33 4.46
C GLY A 95 -13.43 -11.92 4.17
N LYS A 96 -12.60 -10.89 4.09
CA LYS A 96 -13.02 -9.53 3.70
C LYS A 96 -12.86 -9.33 2.20
N PHE A 97 -13.71 -8.48 1.64
CA PHE A 97 -13.58 -8.09 0.24
C PHE A 97 -12.39 -7.14 0.04
N ILE A 98 -11.68 -7.31 -1.09
CA ILE A 98 -10.78 -6.28 -1.59
C ILE A 98 -11.64 -5.32 -2.42
N SER A 99 -11.79 -4.07 -1.96
CA SER A 99 -12.44 -3.03 -2.73
C SER A 99 -11.48 -2.49 -3.78
N MET A 100 -11.89 -2.56 -5.05
CA MET A 100 -11.17 -1.91 -6.14
C MET A 100 -11.83 -0.57 -6.42
N SER A 101 -11.05 0.51 -6.43
CA SER A 101 -11.59 1.84 -6.71
C SER A 101 -11.93 1.99 -8.19
N GLN A 102 -13.07 2.63 -8.47
CA GLN A 102 -13.36 3.14 -9.80
C GLN A 102 -12.51 4.39 -10.04
N GLY A 103 -11.81 4.40 -11.16
CA GLY A 103 -11.01 5.53 -11.59
C GLY A 103 -11.81 6.55 -12.43
N THR A 104 -11.11 7.63 -12.77
CA THR A 104 -11.62 8.66 -13.67
C THR A 104 -11.87 8.07 -15.06
N ALA A 105 -12.95 8.50 -15.72
CA ALA A 105 -13.28 8.04 -17.06
C ALA A 105 -12.20 8.43 -18.09
N ILE A 106 -11.90 7.51 -18.99
CA ILE A 106 -10.89 7.69 -20.04
C ILE A 106 -11.59 7.76 -21.39
N ALA A 107 -11.32 8.81 -22.17
CA ALA A 107 -11.85 8.91 -23.52
C ALA A 107 -11.12 7.93 -24.46
N SER A 108 -11.87 7.16 -25.25
CA SER A 108 -11.28 6.38 -26.34
C SER A 108 -10.71 7.32 -27.40
N VAL A 109 -9.47 7.06 -27.81
CA VAL A 109 -8.81 7.79 -28.89
C VAL A 109 -8.48 6.82 -30.01
N ALA A 110 -8.42 7.34 -31.25
CA ALA A 110 -8.03 6.52 -32.39
C ALA A 110 -6.56 6.09 -32.23
N GLY A 111 -6.33 4.79 -32.10
CA GLY A 111 -5.01 4.21 -31.82
C GLY A 111 -4.85 3.85 -30.35
N ASP A 112 -3.95 4.50 -29.66
CA ASP A 112 -3.59 4.22 -28.27
C ASP A 112 -4.56 4.88 -27.28
N THR A 113 -5.45 4.08 -26.71
CA THR A 113 -6.28 4.48 -25.55
C THR A 113 -5.56 4.07 -24.29
N ASN A 114 -4.54 4.84 -23.90
CA ASN A 114 -3.63 4.50 -22.82
C ASN A 114 -4.32 4.40 -21.46
N ILE A 115 -4.85 3.22 -21.16
CA ILE A 115 -5.54 2.96 -19.90
C ILE A 115 -4.57 2.85 -18.72
N TRP A 116 -3.36 2.34 -18.94
CA TRP A 116 -2.41 2.05 -17.85
C TRP A 116 -1.79 3.30 -17.24
N THR A 117 -1.58 4.34 -18.05
CA THR A 117 -1.02 5.62 -17.56
C THR A 117 -2.10 6.57 -17.08
N ASN A 118 -3.29 6.52 -17.69
CA ASN A 118 -4.37 7.46 -17.42
C ASN A 118 -5.32 6.97 -16.32
N ALA A 119 -5.29 5.68 -15.99
CA ALA A 119 -6.13 5.14 -14.93
C ALA A 119 -5.59 5.49 -13.54
N ASP A 120 -6.47 5.92 -12.67
CA ASP A 120 -6.27 6.13 -11.23
C ASP A 120 -7.07 5.13 -10.37
N GLY A 121 -7.57 4.06 -10.99
CA GLY A 121 -8.27 2.95 -10.35
C GLY A 121 -8.21 1.67 -11.18
N ASN A 122 -8.62 0.54 -10.63
CA ASN A 122 -8.61 -0.76 -11.30
C ASN A 122 -9.84 -1.00 -12.19
N THR A 123 -10.84 -0.12 -12.09
CA THR A 123 -12.04 -0.10 -12.93
C THR A 123 -12.17 1.28 -13.51
N VAL A 124 -12.26 1.41 -14.83
CA VAL A 124 -12.41 2.70 -15.51
C VAL A 124 -13.54 2.67 -16.52
N HIS A 125 -14.19 3.82 -16.68
CA HIS A 125 -15.15 4.03 -17.75
C HIS A 125 -14.44 4.46 -19.02
N ILE A 126 -14.78 3.84 -20.13
CA ILE A 126 -14.31 4.23 -21.47
C ILE A 126 -15.41 5.04 -22.14
N THR A 127 -15.13 6.34 -22.31
CA THR A 127 -16.03 7.27 -23.02
C THR A 127 -15.63 7.39 -24.49
N GLY A 128 -16.57 7.85 -25.34
CA GLY A 128 -16.32 8.07 -26.75
C GLY A 128 -16.51 6.80 -27.61
N THR A 129 -16.34 6.97 -28.92
CA THR A 129 -16.68 5.97 -29.93
C THR A 129 -15.52 5.61 -30.87
N ASN A 130 -14.31 6.06 -30.54
CA ASN A 130 -13.14 5.78 -31.37
C ASN A 130 -12.72 4.32 -31.28
N ALA A 131 -12.14 3.82 -32.37
CA ALA A 131 -11.57 2.49 -32.42
C ALA A 131 -10.29 2.41 -31.57
N ILE A 132 -10.23 1.43 -30.69
CA ILE A 132 -9.10 1.15 -29.80
C ILE A 132 -8.27 0.05 -30.43
N THR A 133 -7.02 0.36 -30.77
CA THR A 133 -6.06 -0.57 -31.36
C THR A 133 -4.88 -0.86 -30.43
N ASP A 134 -4.76 -0.13 -29.30
CA ASP A 134 -3.75 -0.29 -28.28
C ASP A 134 -4.29 0.21 -26.93
N PHE A 135 -3.80 -0.35 -25.85
CA PHE A 135 -4.12 0.03 -24.48
C PHE A 135 -2.94 0.74 -23.77
N GLY A 136 -1.83 1.00 -24.45
CA GLY A 136 -0.63 1.60 -23.89
C GLY A 136 0.30 0.60 -23.18
N THR A 137 1.18 1.10 -22.34
CA THR A 137 2.20 0.27 -21.69
C THR A 137 1.83 -0.01 -20.23
N PRO A 138 1.57 -1.28 -19.84
CA PRO A 138 1.34 -1.67 -18.46
C PRO A 138 2.63 -1.57 -17.66
N LYS A 139 2.52 -1.50 -16.33
CA LYS A 139 3.69 -1.50 -15.44
C LYS A 139 4.34 -2.89 -15.37
N ARG A 140 3.54 -3.95 -15.47
CA ARG A 140 4.00 -5.34 -15.34
C ARG A 140 3.18 -6.25 -16.24
N ILE A 141 3.80 -7.37 -16.65
CA ILE A 141 3.08 -8.50 -17.23
C ILE A 141 2.15 -9.07 -16.16
N GLY A 142 0.90 -9.33 -16.52
CA GLY A 142 -0.13 -9.78 -15.60
C GLY A 142 -0.99 -8.66 -14.99
N ASP A 143 -0.63 -7.41 -15.21
CA ASP A 143 -1.54 -6.31 -14.84
C ASP A 143 -2.88 -6.49 -15.55
N HIS A 144 -3.95 -6.17 -14.85
CA HIS A 144 -5.30 -6.29 -15.40
C HIS A 144 -6.17 -5.12 -14.94
N MET A 145 -7.18 -4.81 -15.75
CA MET A 145 -8.10 -3.71 -15.53
C MET A 145 -9.50 -4.05 -16.03
N TRP A 146 -10.49 -3.63 -15.28
CA TRP A 146 -11.87 -3.69 -15.69
C TRP A 146 -12.27 -2.42 -16.44
N LEU A 147 -12.87 -2.59 -17.59
CA LEU A 147 -13.40 -1.50 -18.41
C LEU A 147 -14.91 -1.56 -18.42
N ILE A 148 -15.56 -0.40 -18.29
CA ILE A 148 -16.99 -0.20 -18.50
C ILE A 148 -17.13 0.76 -19.66
N PHE A 149 -17.83 0.36 -20.71
CA PHE A 149 -18.04 1.21 -21.87
C PHE A 149 -19.26 2.10 -21.67
N ASP A 150 -19.10 3.41 -21.80
CA ASP A 150 -20.22 4.37 -21.74
C ASP A 150 -20.83 4.60 -23.13
N ALA A 151 -20.12 4.22 -24.19
CA ALA A 151 -20.50 4.43 -25.58
C ALA A 151 -19.99 3.32 -26.50
N ALA A 152 -20.41 3.34 -27.74
CA ALA A 152 -20.11 2.32 -28.75
C ALA A 152 -18.69 2.47 -29.33
N ALA A 153 -17.65 2.21 -28.54
CA ALA A 153 -16.29 2.09 -29.03
C ALA A 153 -16.03 0.69 -29.63
N SER A 154 -15.16 0.58 -30.62
CA SER A 154 -14.71 -0.71 -31.11
C SER A 154 -13.34 -1.06 -30.58
N VAL A 155 -13.13 -2.32 -30.16
CA VAL A 155 -11.80 -2.86 -29.83
C VAL A 155 -11.37 -3.77 -30.99
N VAL A 156 -10.24 -3.43 -31.59
CA VAL A 156 -9.75 -4.07 -32.81
C VAL A 156 -8.87 -5.28 -32.47
N ASP A 157 -9.28 -6.44 -32.92
CA ASP A 157 -8.48 -7.67 -32.83
C ASP A 157 -7.22 -7.54 -33.69
N SER A 158 -6.07 -7.81 -33.12
CA SER A 158 -4.76 -7.61 -33.76
C SER A 158 -3.65 -8.37 -33.04
N SER A 159 -2.43 -8.25 -33.51
CA SER A 159 -1.26 -8.76 -32.78
C SER A 159 -0.99 -8.04 -31.45
N THR A 160 -1.51 -6.82 -31.26
CA THR A 160 -1.42 -6.04 -30.01
C THR A 160 -2.54 -6.40 -29.05
N ILE A 161 -3.76 -6.49 -29.53
CA ILE A 161 -4.93 -6.82 -28.73
C ILE A 161 -5.55 -8.11 -29.28
N THR A 162 -5.42 -9.20 -28.53
CA THR A 162 -6.16 -10.43 -28.82
C THR A 162 -7.54 -10.32 -28.19
N VAL A 163 -8.56 -10.16 -28.99
CA VAL A 163 -9.95 -10.17 -28.53
C VAL A 163 -10.41 -11.63 -28.35
N ALA A 164 -11.03 -11.95 -27.22
CA ALA A 164 -11.60 -13.27 -27.02
C ALA A 164 -12.68 -13.55 -28.11
N GLY A 165 -12.45 -14.57 -28.91
CA GLY A 165 -13.27 -14.89 -30.10
C GLY A 165 -12.60 -14.51 -31.42
N ASN A 166 -11.40 -13.90 -31.42
CA ASN A 166 -10.60 -13.54 -32.60
C ASN A 166 -11.36 -12.69 -33.63
N THR A 167 -12.15 -11.76 -33.17
CA THR A 167 -12.89 -10.78 -33.99
C THR A 167 -12.96 -9.45 -33.28
N ASN A 168 -13.06 -8.36 -34.04
CA ASN A 168 -13.27 -7.04 -33.44
C ASN A 168 -14.50 -7.04 -32.53
N TYR A 169 -14.38 -6.38 -31.40
CA TYR A 169 -15.49 -6.20 -30.48
C TYR A 169 -16.09 -4.80 -30.65
N GLN A 170 -17.40 -4.73 -30.87
CA GLN A 170 -18.14 -3.48 -30.87
C GLN A 170 -18.84 -3.36 -29.52
N ALA A 171 -18.37 -2.47 -28.69
CA ALA A 171 -18.97 -2.23 -27.38
C ALA A 171 -20.32 -1.51 -27.50
N ALA A 172 -21.17 -1.74 -26.54
CA ALA A 172 -22.36 -0.95 -26.26
C ALA A 172 -22.24 -0.30 -24.87
N ALA A 173 -23.10 0.67 -24.59
CA ALA A 173 -23.11 1.28 -23.28
C ALA A 173 -23.41 0.25 -22.18
N ASN A 174 -22.68 0.32 -21.08
CA ASN A 174 -22.69 -0.59 -19.94
C ASN A 174 -22.12 -1.99 -20.21
N ASP A 175 -21.43 -2.22 -21.34
CA ASP A 175 -20.64 -3.42 -21.51
C ASP A 175 -19.45 -3.38 -20.55
N LEU A 176 -19.16 -4.54 -19.95
CA LEU A 176 -18.00 -4.75 -19.10
C LEU A 176 -16.94 -5.52 -19.89
N ALA A 177 -15.67 -5.24 -19.65
CA ALA A 177 -14.58 -6.04 -20.21
C ALA A 177 -13.41 -6.14 -19.24
N LEU A 178 -12.63 -7.21 -19.38
CA LEU A 178 -11.35 -7.38 -18.71
C LEU A 178 -10.23 -7.22 -19.73
N VAL A 179 -9.27 -6.36 -19.44
CA VAL A 179 -7.99 -6.28 -20.15
C VAL A 179 -6.92 -6.90 -19.29
N TYR A 180 -6.15 -7.82 -19.85
CA TYR A 180 -5.03 -8.48 -19.19
C TYR A 180 -3.76 -8.32 -20.02
N ALA A 181 -2.68 -7.84 -19.39
CA ALA A 181 -1.37 -7.65 -20.04
C ALA A 181 -0.64 -8.97 -20.20
N LEU A 182 -0.56 -9.48 -21.41
CA LEU A 182 0.21 -10.70 -21.77
C LEU A 182 1.71 -10.38 -21.88
N SER A 183 2.03 -9.16 -22.31
CA SER A 183 3.38 -8.59 -22.34
C SER A 183 3.29 -7.09 -22.08
N LEU A 184 4.41 -6.35 -22.18
CA LEU A 184 4.38 -4.89 -22.09
C LEU A 184 3.78 -4.19 -23.33
N THR A 185 3.44 -4.98 -24.38
CA THR A 185 2.94 -4.46 -25.66
C THR A 185 1.82 -5.31 -26.25
N SER A 186 1.32 -6.33 -25.53
CA SER A 186 0.23 -7.18 -26.02
C SER A 186 -0.75 -7.53 -24.91
N PHE A 187 -2.02 -7.61 -25.26
CA PHE A 187 -3.13 -7.71 -24.33
C PHE A 187 -4.12 -8.79 -24.74
N LEU A 188 -4.74 -9.42 -23.73
CA LEU A 188 -5.96 -10.18 -23.91
C LEU A 188 -7.13 -9.29 -23.49
N PHE A 189 -8.10 -9.13 -24.37
CA PHE A 189 -9.34 -8.45 -24.13
C PHE A 189 -10.49 -9.45 -24.07
N VAL A 190 -11.18 -9.50 -22.93
CA VAL A 190 -12.29 -10.39 -22.68
C VAL A 190 -13.56 -9.56 -22.47
N PRO A 191 -14.47 -9.47 -23.45
CA PRO A 191 -15.71 -8.75 -23.28
C PRO A 191 -16.76 -9.55 -22.51
N PHE A 192 -17.56 -8.85 -21.72
CA PHE A 192 -18.76 -9.32 -21.05
C PHE A 192 -19.94 -8.42 -21.51
N PRO A 193 -20.55 -8.74 -22.66
CA PRO A 193 -21.60 -7.89 -23.21
C PRO A 193 -22.80 -7.85 -22.28
N ASN A 194 -23.33 -6.64 -22.03
CA ASN A 194 -24.65 -6.48 -21.47
C ASN A 194 -25.69 -6.83 -22.56
N SER A 195 -26.79 -7.45 -22.18
CA SER A 195 -27.79 -8.03 -23.12
C SER A 195 -28.11 -7.13 -24.31
N GLY A 196 -27.60 -7.46 -25.49
CA GLY A 196 -27.83 -6.72 -26.77
C GLY A 196 -26.58 -6.52 -27.63
N SER A 197 -25.37 -6.51 -27.05
CA SER A 197 -24.14 -6.55 -27.82
C SER A 197 -23.70 -8.01 -28.01
N SER A 198 -23.84 -8.48 -29.20
CA SER A 198 -23.26 -9.78 -29.59
C SER A 198 -21.84 -9.51 -30.10
N PRO A 199 -20.82 -10.32 -29.74
CA PRO A 199 -19.64 -10.36 -30.60
C PRO A 199 -20.17 -10.55 -32.04
N VAL A 200 -19.76 -9.67 -32.93
CA VAL A 200 -20.16 -9.83 -34.34
C VAL A 200 -19.54 -11.14 -34.78
N ALA A 201 -20.31 -12.22 -34.74
CA ALA A 201 -19.90 -13.45 -35.35
C ALA A 201 -19.53 -13.08 -36.78
N ALA A 202 -18.29 -13.36 -37.18
CA ALA A 202 -17.99 -13.39 -38.59
C ALA A 202 -19.11 -14.22 -39.24
N SER A 203 -19.83 -13.62 -40.18
CA SER A 203 -20.88 -14.27 -40.91
C SER A 203 -20.29 -15.37 -41.82
N GLY A 204 -19.85 -16.44 -41.17
CA GLY A 204 -19.68 -17.73 -41.80
C GLY A 204 -21.02 -18.41 -41.69
N GLY A 205 -21.85 -18.25 -42.69
CA GLY A 205 -23.13 -18.90 -42.76
C GLY A 205 -22.99 -20.39 -42.49
N LEU A 206 -23.66 -20.85 -41.46
CA LEU A 206 -24.23 -22.16 -41.51
C LEU A 206 -25.37 -22.05 -42.55
N GLU A 207 -25.07 -22.33 -43.77
CA GLU A 207 -26.10 -22.64 -44.73
C GLU A 207 -26.82 -23.87 -44.17
N ASP A 208 -28.03 -23.66 -43.71
CA ASP A 208 -28.97 -24.73 -43.43
C ASP A 208 -29.23 -25.41 -44.79
N ASP A 209 -28.49 -26.52 -45.05
CA ASP A 209 -28.81 -27.42 -46.12
C ASP A 209 -30.15 -28.10 -45.80
N GLY A 210 -31.22 -27.37 -46.11
CA GLY A 210 -32.56 -27.93 -46.10
C GLY A 210 -32.61 -29.19 -46.97
N GLY A 211 -32.76 -30.35 -46.31
CA GLY A 211 -33.07 -31.63 -46.84
C GLY A 211 -34.39 -32.11 -46.25
#